data_56e1d6a5000399dfaa7bdd04d857fcc5
#
_entry.id   56e1d6a5000399dfaa7bdd04d857fcc5
#
_cell.length_a   1.000
_cell.length_b   1.000
_cell.length_c   1.000
_cell.angle_alpha   90.00
_cell.angle_beta   90.00
_cell.angle_gamma   90.00
#
_symmetry.space_group_name_H-M   'P 1'
#
loop_
_entity.id
_entity.type
_entity.pdbx_description
1 polymer ?
#
loop_
_entity_poly.entity_id
_entity_poly.type
_entity_poly.pdbx_seq_one_letter_code
_entity_poly.pdbx_strand_id
1 'polypeptide(L)'
;VQHMTLWIGFIGAVLATRQNKLLSLIRKPLFQEDKIFHLGRWIAKNISFIVILFLFWGSLNLVIVEYNYPTYIAPGILRWVGQSIMPLGFLLIATQIFLKSTKNHLLRATMLMITIFIIIISLTDAFQDNGLFLWCSVGLILFSMIFGTPIFIGLGGLAVLFFWSDYT
;
A
#
# COMPACT_ATOMS: atom_id res chain seq x y z
N VAL A 1 -25.87 -0.45 -0.60
CA VAL A 1 -25.22 -0.65 0.72
C VAL A 1 -23.71 -0.81 0.58
N GLN A 2 -23.20 -1.69 -0.31
CA GLN A 2 -21.74 -1.98 -0.44
C GLN A 2 -20.87 -0.75 -0.73
N HIS A 3 -21.33 0.19 -1.56
CA HIS A 3 -20.53 1.38 -1.91
C HIS A 3 -20.46 2.40 -0.78
N MET A 4 -21.51 2.52 0.02
CA MET A 4 -21.50 3.39 1.19
C MET A 4 -20.52 2.89 2.27
N THR A 5 -20.47 1.58 2.50
CA THR A 5 -19.49 0.99 3.44
C THR A 5 -18.05 1.20 2.96
N LEU A 6 -17.82 1.14 1.64
CA LEU A 6 -16.52 1.40 1.04
C LEU A 6 -16.07 2.85 1.26
N TRP A 7 -16.97 3.82 1.05
CA TRP A 7 -16.68 5.24 1.29
C TRP A 7 -16.36 5.51 2.75
N ILE A 8 -17.19 5.00 3.67
CA ILE A 8 -16.98 5.14 5.11
C ILE A 8 -15.65 4.50 5.53
N GLY A 9 -15.34 3.31 4.99
CA GLY A 9 -14.09 2.60 5.26
C GLY A 9 -12.86 3.40 4.84
N PHE A 10 -12.84 3.96 3.62
CA PHE A 10 -11.70 4.74 3.13
C PHE A 10 -11.56 6.08 3.87
N ILE A 11 -12.65 6.79 4.13
CA ILE A 11 -12.60 8.02 4.93
C ILE A 11 -12.06 7.71 6.33
N GLY A 12 -12.54 6.63 6.95
CA GLY A 12 -12.04 6.17 8.25
C GLY A 12 -10.56 5.82 8.22
N ALA A 13 -10.08 5.11 7.19
CA ALA A 13 -8.67 4.77 7.02
C ALA A 13 -7.79 6.01 6.86
N VAL A 14 -8.21 7.00 6.07
CA VAL A 14 -7.51 8.28 5.88
C VAL A 14 -7.41 9.04 7.19
N LEU A 15 -8.51 9.12 7.96
CA LEU A 15 -8.51 9.78 9.27
C LEU A 15 -7.64 9.05 10.29
N ALA A 16 -7.68 7.72 10.32
CA ALA A 16 -6.83 6.90 11.19
C ALA A 16 -5.34 7.08 10.87
N THR A 17 -4.99 7.18 9.58
CA THR A 17 -3.62 7.49 9.13
C THR A 17 -3.18 8.87 9.61
N ARG A 18 -4.06 9.85 9.52
CA ARG A 18 -3.79 11.21 9.98
C ARG A 18 -3.52 11.26 11.49
N GLN A 19 -4.25 10.48 12.28
CA GLN A 19 -4.13 10.42 13.72
C GLN A 19 -3.04 9.45 14.23
N ASN A 20 -2.30 8.77 13.34
CA ASN A 20 -1.34 7.70 13.68
C ASN A 20 -2.00 6.56 14.49
N LYS A 21 -3.28 6.31 14.27
CA LYS A 21 -4.08 5.26 14.94
C LYS A 21 -4.33 4.04 14.06
N LEU A 22 -3.56 3.88 12.99
CA LEU A 22 -3.64 2.67 12.18
C LEU A 22 -3.29 1.46 13.03
N LEU A 23 -4.09 0.41 12.89
CA LEU A 23 -3.84 -0.88 13.55
C LEU A 23 -2.52 -1.46 13.03
N SER A 24 -1.52 -1.49 13.88
CA SER A 24 -0.28 -2.23 13.66
C SER A 24 -0.21 -3.39 14.65
N LEU A 25 0.43 -4.49 14.27
CA LEU A 25 0.61 -5.66 15.12
C LEU A 25 1.32 -5.32 16.44
N ILE A 26 2.25 -4.37 16.40
CA ILE A 26 3.04 -3.98 17.54
C ILE A 26 2.84 -2.50 17.82
N ARG A 27 2.14 -2.20 18.91
CA ARG A 27 1.85 -0.84 19.35
C ARG A 27 2.93 -0.27 20.27
N LYS A 28 3.64 -1.15 20.99
CA LYS A 28 4.78 -0.79 21.84
C LYS A 28 6.04 -1.44 21.27
N PRO A 29 7.19 -0.74 21.24
CA PRO A 29 8.44 -1.37 20.83
C PRO A 29 8.76 -2.51 21.79
N LEU A 30 8.89 -3.73 21.25
CA LEU A 30 9.30 -4.92 22.01
C LEU A 30 10.76 -4.80 22.47
N PHE A 31 11.54 -3.94 21.82
CA PHE A 31 12.95 -3.68 22.10
C PHE A 31 13.15 -2.18 22.37
N GLN A 32 13.87 -1.89 23.44
CA GLN A 32 14.21 -0.56 23.90
C GLN A 32 15.20 0.07 22.90
N GLU A 33 14.88 1.26 22.38
CA GLU A 33 15.67 2.29 21.65
C GLU A 33 17.01 1.88 20.96
N ASP A 34 17.09 0.71 20.33
CA ASP A 34 18.28 0.34 19.59
C ASP A 34 18.24 0.92 18.16
N LYS A 35 19.42 1.26 17.62
CA LYS A 35 19.60 1.73 16.24
C LYS A 35 18.95 0.78 15.21
N ILE A 36 18.93 -0.52 15.51
CA ILE A 36 18.29 -1.57 14.72
C ILE A 36 16.78 -1.35 14.61
N PHE A 37 16.12 -0.92 15.68
CA PHE A 37 14.68 -0.65 15.67
C PHE A 37 14.33 0.58 14.82
N HIS A 38 15.16 1.63 14.84
CA HIS A 38 14.98 2.80 13.98
C HIS A 38 15.13 2.45 12.50
N LEU A 39 16.11 1.60 12.15
CA LEU A 39 16.30 1.11 10.79
C LEU A 39 15.12 0.25 10.34
N GLY A 40 14.68 -0.70 11.17
CA GLY A 40 13.51 -1.54 10.86
C GLY A 40 12.23 -0.73 10.64
N ARG A 41 11.99 0.28 11.44
CA ARG A 41 10.85 1.20 11.27
C ARG A 41 10.95 2.02 9.99
N TRP A 42 12.15 2.44 9.61
CA TRP A 42 12.36 3.14 8.34
C TRP A 42 12.10 2.21 7.15
N ILE A 43 12.60 0.97 7.18
CA ILE A 43 12.32 -0.06 6.16
C ILE A 43 10.81 -0.34 6.08
N ALA A 44 10.13 -0.52 7.21
CA ALA A 44 8.70 -0.75 7.26
C ALA A 44 7.88 0.38 6.61
N LYS A 45 8.28 1.63 6.81
CA LYS A 45 7.65 2.79 6.16
C LYS A 45 7.87 2.81 4.64
N ASN A 46 9.08 2.44 4.18
CA ASN A 46 9.37 2.31 2.74
C ASN A 46 8.49 1.24 2.10
N ILE A 47 8.43 0.05 2.70
CA ILE A 47 7.57 -1.04 2.21
C ILE A 47 6.11 -0.61 2.19
N SER A 48 5.62 0.03 3.26
CA SER A 48 4.26 0.55 3.33
C SER A 48 3.94 1.53 2.20
N PHE A 49 4.87 2.42 1.90
CA PHE A 49 4.70 3.41 0.84
C PHE A 49 4.63 2.75 -0.54
N ILE A 50 5.52 1.79 -0.81
CA ILE A 50 5.56 1.03 -2.06
C ILE A 50 4.26 0.25 -2.26
N VAL A 51 3.83 -0.50 -1.25
CA VAL A 51 2.59 -1.29 -1.32
C VAL A 51 1.37 -0.40 -1.60
N ILE A 52 1.27 0.76 -0.94
CA ILE A 52 0.16 1.69 -1.18
C ILE A 52 0.18 2.25 -2.60
N LEU A 53 1.35 2.50 -3.19
CA LEU A 53 1.44 2.93 -4.58
C LEU A 53 0.99 1.84 -5.55
N PHE A 54 1.31 0.58 -5.30
CA PHE A 54 0.79 -0.54 -6.09
C PHE A 54 -0.74 -0.67 -5.95
N LEU A 55 -1.27 -0.55 -4.73
CA LEU A 55 -2.72 -0.55 -4.50
C LEU A 55 -3.41 0.65 -5.17
N PHE A 56 -2.78 1.82 -5.17
CA PHE A 56 -3.26 2.99 -5.91
C PHE A 56 -3.31 2.72 -7.41
N TRP A 57 -2.24 2.17 -7.98
CA TRP A 57 -2.19 1.82 -9.40
C TRP A 57 -3.24 0.78 -9.77
N GLY A 58 -3.35 -0.31 -9.00
CA GLY A 58 -4.37 -1.34 -9.21
C GLY A 58 -5.79 -0.79 -9.13
N SER A 59 -6.07 0.09 -8.17
CA SER A 59 -7.39 0.72 -8.02
C SER A 59 -7.70 1.71 -9.14
N LEU A 60 -6.70 2.41 -9.69
CA LEU A 60 -6.87 3.25 -10.88
C LEU A 60 -7.25 2.41 -12.11
N ASN A 61 -6.52 1.32 -12.35
CA ASN A 61 -6.82 0.44 -13.48
C ASN A 61 -8.24 -0.13 -13.37
N LEU A 62 -8.66 -0.51 -12.18
CA LEU A 62 -10.03 -0.99 -11.95
C LEU A 62 -11.07 0.07 -12.30
N VAL A 63 -10.87 1.32 -11.91
CA VAL A 63 -11.78 2.43 -12.26
C VAL A 63 -11.77 2.71 -13.76
N ILE A 64 -10.60 2.65 -14.42
CA ILE A 64 -10.48 2.85 -15.87
C ILE A 64 -11.22 1.75 -16.64
N VAL A 65 -11.08 0.49 -16.24
CA VAL A 65 -11.80 -0.63 -16.87
C VAL A 65 -13.31 -0.45 -16.72
N GLU A 66 -13.79 -0.10 -15.53
CA GLU A 66 -15.21 0.12 -15.27
C GLU A 66 -15.75 1.37 -15.96
N TYR A 67 -14.90 2.37 -16.23
CA TYR A 67 -15.26 3.54 -17.04
C TYR A 67 -15.47 3.18 -18.52
N ASN A 68 -14.62 2.31 -19.06
CA ASN A 68 -14.70 1.84 -20.45
C ASN A 68 -15.89 0.88 -20.69
N TYR A 69 -16.26 0.12 -19.66
CA TYR A 69 -17.39 -0.83 -19.69
C TYR A 69 -18.37 -0.51 -18.56
N PRO A 70 -19.15 0.57 -18.69
CA PRO A 70 -19.94 1.11 -17.60
C PRO A 70 -21.05 0.14 -17.18
N THR A 71 -20.99 -0.29 -15.94
CA THR A 71 -22.07 -1.02 -15.28
C THR A 71 -22.82 -0.11 -14.29
N TYR A 72 -24.13 -0.30 -14.18
CA TYR A 72 -24.98 0.48 -13.27
C TYR A 72 -25.20 -0.29 -11.96
N ILE A 73 -25.06 0.42 -10.85
CA ILE A 73 -25.37 -0.13 -9.51
C ILE A 73 -26.85 0.07 -9.17
N ALA A 74 -27.37 1.22 -9.61
CA ALA A 74 -28.77 1.63 -9.44
C ALA A 74 -29.16 2.55 -10.61
N PRO A 75 -30.45 2.79 -10.85
CA PRO A 75 -30.89 3.72 -11.87
C PRO A 75 -30.20 5.07 -11.69
N GLY A 76 -29.34 5.44 -12.67
CA GLY A 76 -28.62 6.71 -12.68
C GLY A 76 -27.27 6.75 -11.93
N ILE A 77 -26.82 5.67 -11.28
CA ILE A 77 -25.53 5.64 -10.56
C ILE A 77 -24.57 4.65 -11.26
N LEU A 78 -23.53 5.18 -11.85
CA LEU A 78 -22.44 4.42 -12.47
C LEU A 78 -21.52 3.82 -11.40
N ARG A 79 -21.11 2.58 -11.58
CA ARG A 79 -20.29 1.83 -10.63
C ARG A 79 -18.90 2.44 -10.43
N TRP A 80 -18.29 2.95 -11.49
CA TRP A 80 -16.97 3.60 -11.42
C TRP A 80 -16.94 4.82 -10.47
N VAL A 81 -18.09 5.55 -10.33
CA VAL A 81 -18.20 6.67 -9.39
C VAL A 81 -18.08 6.18 -7.94
N GLY A 82 -18.75 5.05 -7.64
CA GLY A 82 -18.66 4.44 -6.30
C GLY A 82 -17.26 3.93 -5.97
N GLN A 83 -16.52 3.47 -6.99
CA GLN A 83 -15.17 2.91 -6.84
C GLN A 83 -14.07 3.96 -6.84
N SER A 84 -14.32 5.17 -7.36
CA SER A 84 -13.33 6.26 -7.44
C SER A 84 -12.75 6.67 -6.08
N ILE A 85 -13.43 6.37 -4.98
CA ILE A 85 -12.93 6.62 -3.62
C ILE A 85 -11.67 5.79 -3.31
N MET A 86 -11.49 4.61 -3.94
CA MET A 86 -10.34 3.75 -3.69
C MET A 86 -9.02 4.44 -4.10
N PRO A 87 -8.82 4.87 -5.37
CA PRO A 87 -7.59 5.54 -5.74
C PRO A 87 -7.39 6.85 -4.96
N LEU A 88 -8.45 7.63 -4.72
CA LEU A 88 -8.35 8.83 -3.91
C LEU A 88 -7.90 8.54 -2.47
N GLY A 89 -8.47 7.51 -1.85
CA GLY A 89 -8.11 7.09 -0.50
C GLY A 89 -6.66 6.63 -0.41
N PHE A 90 -6.21 5.78 -1.35
CA PHE A 90 -4.81 5.32 -1.38
C PHE A 90 -3.84 6.47 -1.64
N LEU A 91 -4.17 7.41 -2.52
CA LEU A 91 -3.36 8.60 -2.77
C LEU A 91 -3.20 9.45 -1.49
N LEU A 92 -4.29 9.70 -0.77
CA LEU A 92 -4.25 10.46 0.48
C LEU A 92 -3.45 9.73 1.57
N ILE A 93 -3.55 8.42 1.67
CA ILE A 93 -2.76 7.63 2.61
C ILE A 93 -1.27 7.66 2.21
N ALA A 94 -0.95 7.50 0.92
CA ALA A 94 0.41 7.58 0.41
C ALA A 94 1.07 8.92 0.75
N THR A 95 0.38 10.03 0.47
CA THR A 95 0.89 11.37 0.78
C THR A 95 1.10 11.58 2.27
N GLN A 96 0.21 11.08 3.12
CA GLN A 96 0.38 11.17 4.58
C GLN A 96 1.57 10.36 5.08
N ILE A 97 1.76 9.14 4.58
CA ILE A 97 2.91 8.30 4.94
C ILE A 97 4.21 8.98 4.49
N PHE A 98 4.24 9.49 3.28
CA PHE A 98 5.40 10.20 2.74
C PHE A 98 5.76 11.44 3.58
N LEU A 99 4.78 12.28 3.91
CA LEU A 99 4.98 13.48 4.71
C LEU A 99 5.44 13.18 6.13
N LYS A 100 4.93 12.10 6.72
CA LYS A 100 5.25 11.68 8.09
C LYS A 100 6.46 10.75 8.20
N SER A 101 7.02 10.29 7.08
CA SER A 101 8.07 9.28 7.08
C SER A 101 9.32 9.77 7.80
N THR A 102 9.80 10.97 7.46
CA THR A 102 10.99 11.53 8.09
C THR A 102 11.07 13.05 7.89
N LYS A 103 11.79 13.72 8.83
CA LYS A 103 12.07 15.16 8.72
C LYS A 103 13.28 15.45 7.80
N ASN A 104 14.15 14.44 7.60
CA ASN A 104 15.37 14.61 6.80
C ASN A 104 15.06 14.46 5.30
N HIS A 105 15.40 15.48 4.53
CA HIS A 105 15.22 15.49 3.07
C HIS A 105 16.01 14.37 2.36
N LEU A 106 17.21 14.02 2.85
CA LEU A 106 18.01 12.92 2.32
C LEU A 106 17.27 11.57 2.43
N LEU A 107 16.68 11.27 3.60
CA LEU A 107 15.94 10.03 3.80
C LEU A 107 14.64 9.98 2.98
N ARG A 108 14.03 11.12 2.65
CA ARG A 108 12.89 11.18 1.70
C ARG A 108 13.35 10.90 0.27
N ALA A 109 14.48 11.45 -0.12
CA ALA A 109 15.06 11.21 -1.44
C ALA A 109 15.41 9.72 -1.64
N THR A 110 16.03 9.08 -0.64
CA THR A 110 16.30 7.63 -0.70
C THR A 110 15.04 6.79 -0.77
N MET A 111 13.97 7.20 -0.09
CA MET A 111 12.67 6.54 -0.17
C MET A 111 12.10 6.59 -1.60
N LEU A 112 12.14 7.75 -2.25
CA LEU A 112 11.71 7.91 -3.64
C LEU A 112 12.59 7.11 -4.60
N MET A 113 13.91 7.13 -4.43
CA MET A 113 14.85 6.36 -5.25
C MET A 113 14.56 4.85 -5.18
N ILE A 114 14.37 4.31 -3.97
CA ILE A 114 14.03 2.90 -3.78
C ILE A 114 12.69 2.58 -4.44
N THR A 115 11.70 3.46 -4.31
CA THR A 115 10.37 3.27 -4.92
C THR A 115 10.46 3.25 -6.44
N ILE A 116 11.17 4.21 -7.04
CA ILE A 116 11.37 4.27 -8.49
C ILE A 116 12.12 3.02 -8.98
N PHE A 117 13.15 2.59 -8.26
CA PHE A 117 13.92 1.39 -8.58
C PHE A 117 13.04 0.13 -8.57
N ILE A 118 12.18 -0.03 -7.58
CA ILE A 118 11.24 -1.17 -7.50
C ILE A 118 10.20 -1.11 -8.61
N ILE A 119 9.69 0.09 -8.96
CA ILE A 119 8.76 0.24 -10.09
C ILE A 119 9.44 -0.14 -11.41
N ILE A 120 10.70 0.26 -11.63
CA ILE A 120 11.45 -0.11 -12.82
C ILE A 120 11.65 -1.62 -12.90
N ILE A 121 12.05 -2.26 -11.80
CA ILE A 121 12.17 -3.73 -11.74
C ILE A 121 10.83 -4.41 -11.99
N SER A 122 9.75 -3.84 -11.48
CA SER A 122 8.39 -4.35 -11.69
C SER A 122 7.94 -4.30 -13.15
N LEU A 123 8.49 -3.39 -13.94
CA LEU A 123 8.22 -3.30 -15.38
C LEU A 123 9.09 -4.27 -16.20
N THR A 124 10.10 -4.88 -15.60
CA THR A 124 10.89 -5.94 -16.22
C THR A 124 10.34 -7.30 -15.82
N ASP A 125 10.33 -8.27 -16.73
CA ASP A 125 9.80 -9.63 -16.51
C ASP A 125 10.65 -10.44 -15.49
N ALA A 126 11.64 -9.80 -14.85
CA ALA A 126 12.51 -10.41 -13.84
C ALA A 126 11.76 -10.95 -12.60
N PHE A 127 10.53 -10.49 -12.37
CA PHE A 127 9.66 -10.96 -11.28
C PHE A 127 8.96 -12.27 -11.61
N GLN A 128 8.79 -12.58 -12.89
CA GLN A 128 7.93 -13.67 -13.34
C GLN A 128 8.62 -15.05 -13.30
N ASP A 129 9.95 -15.07 -13.48
CA ASP A 129 10.69 -16.35 -13.63
C ASP A 129 11.26 -16.94 -12.34
N ASN A 130 11.22 -16.23 -11.21
CA ASN A 130 11.89 -16.67 -9.99
C ASN A 130 10.97 -16.79 -8.79
N GLY A 131 10.47 -17.99 -8.51
CA GLY A 131 9.70 -18.30 -7.29
C GLY A 131 10.42 -17.90 -5.99
N LEU A 132 11.76 -17.89 -5.97
CA LEU A 132 12.55 -17.38 -4.84
C LEU A 132 12.28 -15.91 -4.57
N PHE A 133 12.07 -15.09 -5.61
CA PHE A 133 11.82 -13.67 -5.47
C PHE A 133 10.46 -13.40 -4.81
N LEU A 134 9.45 -14.17 -5.17
CA LEU A 134 8.12 -14.12 -4.55
C LEU A 134 8.21 -14.45 -3.06
N TRP A 135 8.86 -15.53 -2.68
CA TRP A 135 9.01 -15.92 -1.28
C TRP A 135 9.82 -14.91 -0.46
N CYS A 136 10.87 -14.32 -1.04
CA CYS A 136 11.62 -13.24 -0.42
C CYS A 136 10.75 -12.00 -0.21
N SER A 137 9.91 -11.62 -1.17
CA SER A 137 9.01 -10.47 -1.07
C SER A 137 7.92 -10.68 -0.03
N VAL A 138 7.35 -11.89 0.04
CA VAL A 138 6.40 -12.29 1.10
C VAL A 138 7.06 -12.19 2.46
N GLY A 139 8.26 -12.76 2.63
CA GLY A 139 9.03 -12.69 3.86
C GLY A 139 9.32 -11.25 4.30
N LEU A 140 9.65 -10.38 3.34
CA LEU A 140 9.94 -8.97 3.59
C LEU A 140 8.70 -8.19 4.04
N ILE A 141 7.53 -8.47 3.46
CA ILE A 141 6.25 -7.86 3.91
C ILE A 141 5.91 -8.35 5.32
N LEU A 142 5.99 -9.65 5.59
CA LEU A 142 5.72 -10.20 6.92
C LEU A 142 6.69 -9.62 7.96
N PHE A 143 7.97 -9.55 7.63
CA PHE A 143 8.97 -8.92 8.48
C PHE A 143 8.64 -7.45 8.77
N SER A 144 8.20 -6.69 7.76
CA SER A 144 7.83 -5.29 7.94
C SER A 144 6.63 -5.11 8.89
N MET A 145 5.71 -6.09 8.94
CA MET A 145 4.57 -6.05 9.87
C MET A 145 5.04 -6.12 11.33
N ILE A 146 6.16 -6.79 11.61
CA ILE A 146 6.78 -6.83 12.94
C ILE A 146 7.31 -5.45 13.37
N PHE A 147 7.75 -4.62 12.41
CA PHE A 147 8.26 -3.27 12.68
C PHE A 147 7.20 -2.18 12.65
N GLY A 148 5.92 -2.56 12.58
CA GLY A 148 4.79 -1.63 12.76
C GLY A 148 4.12 -1.17 11.47
N THR A 149 4.29 -1.90 10.37
CA THR A 149 3.47 -1.72 9.17
C THR A 149 2.00 -1.97 9.52
N PRO A 150 1.07 -1.11 9.09
CA PRO A 150 -0.35 -1.35 9.27
C PRO A 150 -0.81 -2.67 8.64
N ILE A 151 -1.67 -3.41 9.35
CA ILE A 151 -2.12 -4.75 8.95
C ILE A 151 -2.74 -4.73 7.55
N PHE A 152 -3.56 -3.72 7.22
CA PHE A 152 -4.22 -3.64 5.92
C PHE A 152 -3.22 -3.47 4.76
N ILE A 153 -2.08 -2.81 5.00
CA ILE A 153 -1.01 -2.65 4.01
C ILE A 153 -0.29 -3.98 3.81
N GLY A 154 -0.01 -4.70 4.90
CA GLY A 154 0.60 -6.02 4.82
C GLY A 154 -0.28 -7.00 4.03
N LEU A 155 -1.56 -7.09 4.38
CA LEU A 155 -2.51 -7.96 3.68
C LEU A 155 -2.72 -7.53 2.21
N GLY A 156 -2.82 -6.22 1.95
CA GLY A 156 -2.92 -5.68 0.59
C GLY A 156 -1.69 -5.98 -0.25
N GLY A 157 -0.49 -5.86 0.33
CA GLY A 157 0.76 -6.18 -0.33
C GLY A 157 0.88 -7.67 -0.67
N LEU A 158 0.49 -8.56 0.25
CA LEU A 158 0.44 -10.00 -0.02
C LEU A 158 -0.56 -10.32 -1.13
N ALA A 159 -1.76 -9.72 -1.10
CA ALA A 159 -2.75 -9.92 -2.15
C ALA A 159 -2.24 -9.50 -3.52
N VAL A 160 -1.56 -8.35 -3.63
CA VAL A 160 -0.95 -7.88 -4.88
C VAL A 160 0.13 -8.84 -5.37
N LEU A 161 1.01 -9.33 -4.47
CA LEU A 161 2.07 -10.26 -4.84
C LEU A 161 1.51 -11.60 -5.35
N PHE A 162 0.53 -12.18 -4.65
CA PHE A 162 -0.09 -13.44 -5.07
C PHE A 162 -0.87 -13.29 -6.38
N PHE A 163 -1.62 -12.19 -6.52
CA PHE A 163 -2.33 -11.90 -7.76
C PHE A 163 -1.36 -11.79 -8.95
N TRP A 164 -0.20 -11.20 -8.72
CA TRP A 164 0.80 -11.05 -9.77
C TRP A 164 1.50 -12.37 -10.11
N SER A 165 1.70 -13.25 -9.13
CA SER A 165 2.29 -14.57 -9.36
C SER A 165 1.34 -15.54 -10.08
N ASP A 166 0.03 -15.35 -9.98
CA ASP A 166 -0.98 -16.22 -10.64
C ASP A 166 -1.20 -15.86 -12.12
N TYR A 167 -0.70 -14.69 -12.56
CA TYR A 167 -0.80 -14.24 -13.97
C TYR A 167 0.27 -14.88 -14.87
N THR A 168 1.09 -15.78 -14.33
CA THR A 168 2.08 -16.56 -15.06
C THR A 168 1.67 -18.02 -15.13
#